data_b67f6597b49b9ce3795988cb2955cb70
#
_entry.id   b67f6597b49b9ce3795988cb2955cb70
#
_cell.length_a   1.000
_cell.length_b   1.000
_cell.length_c   1.000
_cell.angle_alpha   90.00
_cell.angle_beta   90.00
_cell.angle_gamma   90.00
#
_symmetry.space_group_name_H-M   'P 1'
#
loop_
_entity.id
_entity.type
_entity.pdbx_description
1 polymer ?
#
loop_
_entity_poly.entity_id
_entity_poly.type
_entity_poly.pdbx_seq_one_letter_code
_entity_poly.pdbx_strand_id
1 'polypeptide(L)'
;MRILVTGGAGFIGSHLSEALLDRGHSVIALDNLITGSTDNIAHLAGRGDFQFIMHDVTEYIFLQGRIDFVFHLASPASPADYLAYPIQTLKVGALGTHKALGLAREKNAGILLASTSEVYGDPLVHPQPESYWGNVNPVGPRGVYDEAKRFAEAMVFAYQRTHGVDTRIARIFNTYGPRMRANDGRVVPAFICQALKGEDLTVFGDGTQTRSFCYVSDTVTGLIKLMESGFQEPVNIGNPHEMTIVSFAKVIQQAVGAGGGIRFNPLPLDDPKIRKPDISRARQILGWEPVVTLEEGLKPTIAFFREAVKS
;
A
#
# COMPACT_ATOMS: atom_id res chain seq x y z
N MET A 1 -4.29 21.74 7.31
CA MET A 1 -5.27 21.28 6.29
C MET A 1 -6.24 20.31 6.92
N ARG A 2 -7.45 20.16 6.33
CA ARG A 2 -8.38 19.09 6.66
C ARG A 2 -8.33 18.03 5.57
N ILE A 3 -7.87 16.83 5.92
CA ILE A 3 -7.48 15.79 4.95
C ILE A 3 -8.37 14.57 5.13
N LEU A 4 -8.89 14.03 4.01
CA LEU A 4 -9.57 12.74 3.97
C LEU A 4 -8.58 11.63 3.61
N VAL A 5 -8.57 10.55 4.40
CA VAL A 5 -7.83 9.32 4.12
C VAL A 5 -8.82 8.18 3.97
N THR A 6 -9.12 7.75 2.74
CA THR A 6 -9.91 6.52 2.53
C THR A 6 -9.02 5.30 2.68
N GLY A 7 -9.54 4.21 3.23
CA GLY A 7 -8.72 3.10 3.70
C GLY A 7 -7.93 3.47 4.98
N GLY A 8 -8.45 4.44 5.74
CA GLY A 8 -7.76 5.05 6.88
C GLY A 8 -7.57 4.13 8.10
N ALA A 9 -8.36 3.06 8.21
CA ALA A 9 -8.18 2.01 9.23
C ALA A 9 -7.33 0.82 8.72
N GLY A 10 -6.84 0.88 7.48
CA GLY A 10 -5.92 -0.09 6.92
C GLY A 10 -4.47 0.12 7.37
N PHE A 11 -3.58 -0.76 6.92
CA PHE A 11 -2.15 -0.73 7.26
C PHE A 11 -1.50 0.64 6.96
N ILE A 12 -1.38 1.02 5.69
CA ILE A 12 -0.71 2.28 5.32
C ILE A 12 -1.54 3.49 5.75
N GLY A 13 -2.89 3.40 5.63
CA GLY A 13 -3.80 4.50 5.96
C GLY A 13 -3.74 4.93 7.42
N SER A 14 -3.58 3.99 8.36
CA SER A 14 -3.46 4.31 9.79
C SER A 14 -2.15 5.01 10.13
N HIS A 15 -1.03 4.59 9.55
CA HIS A 15 0.26 5.26 9.71
C HIS A 15 0.27 6.64 9.05
N LEU A 16 -0.35 6.77 7.87
CA LEU A 16 -0.48 8.06 7.20
C LEU A 16 -1.35 9.03 8.02
N SER A 17 -2.48 8.56 8.55
CA SER A 17 -3.35 9.37 9.41
C SER A 17 -2.61 9.92 10.62
N GLU A 18 -1.87 9.07 11.33
CA GLU A 18 -1.03 9.46 12.46
C GLU A 18 0.02 10.51 12.05
N ALA A 19 0.78 10.25 10.99
CA ALA A 19 1.82 11.16 10.51
C ALA A 19 1.28 12.51 10.05
N LEU A 20 0.07 12.58 9.50
CA LEU A 20 -0.59 13.83 9.13
C LEU A 20 -1.05 14.62 10.36
N LEU A 21 -1.61 13.94 11.37
CA LEU A 21 -1.99 14.55 12.65
C LEU A 21 -0.78 15.14 13.38
N ASP A 22 0.35 14.44 13.39
CA ASP A 22 1.60 14.90 14.02
C ASP A 22 2.21 16.11 13.29
N ARG A 23 1.82 16.34 12.03
CA ARG A 23 2.14 17.57 11.28
C ARG A 23 1.12 18.70 11.47
N GLY A 24 0.17 18.54 12.40
CA GLY A 24 -0.84 19.57 12.71
C GLY A 24 -1.97 19.66 11.69
N HIS A 25 -2.23 18.60 10.93
CA HIS A 25 -3.41 18.51 10.07
C HIS A 25 -4.60 17.91 10.84
N SER A 26 -5.83 18.21 10.39
CA SER A 26 -7.02 17.47 10.83
C SER A 26 -7.29 16.33 9.85
N VAL A 27 -7.56 15.12 10.35
CA VAL A 27 -7.73 13.93 9.52
C VAL A 27 -9.12 13.32 9.71
N ILE A 28 -9.76 13.02 8.58
CA ILE A 28 -10.93 12.12 8.51
C ILE A 28 -10.45 10.79 7.94
N ALA A 29 -10.46 9.74 8.73
CA ALA A 29 -10.25 8.37 8.28
C ALA A 29 -11.58 7.76 7.87
N LEU A 30 -11.71 7.30 6.63
CA LEU A 30 -12.92 6.67 6.10
C LEU A 30 -12.59 5.24 5.68
N ASP A 31 -13.32 4.25 6.19
CA ASP A 31 -13.07 2.82 5.93
C ASP A 31 -14.36 2.03 6.13
N ASN A 32 -14.56 0.94 5.38
CA ASN A 32 -15.68 0.00 5.59
C ASN A 32 -15.26 -1.25 6.39
N LEU A 33 -14.00 -1.33 6.81
CA LEU A 33 -13.40 -2.38 7.62
C LEU A 33 -13.41 -3.78 6.97
N ILE A 34 -13.55 -3.87 5.64
CA ILE A 34 -13.49 -5.16 4.95
C ILE A 34 -12.10 -5.83 5.10
N THR A 35 -11.04 -5.03 5.17
CA THR A 35 -9.67 -5.46 5.43
C THR A 35 -8.96 -4.60 6.48
N GLY A 36 -9.53 -3.47 6.84
CA GLY A 36 -9.07 -2.60 7.92
C GLY A 36 -9.50 -3.09 9.29
N SER A 37 -8.90 -2.50 10.36
CA SER A 37 -9.30 -2.72 11.75
C SER A 37 -9.31 -1.40 12.51
N THR A 38 -10.31 -1.22 13.38
CA THR A 38 -10.33 -0.08 14.31
C THR A 38 -9.16 -0.10 15.28
N ASP A 39 -8.55 -1.25 15.55
CA ASP A 39 -7.35 -1.36 16.41
C ASP A 39 -6.18 -0.57 15.84
N ASN A 40 -6.07 -0.47 14.49
CA ASN A 40 -5.01 0.29 13.83
C ASN A 40 -5.09 1.80 14.11
N ILE A 41 -6.26 2.30 14.49
CA ILE A 41 -6.53 3.73 14.74
C ILE A 41 -7.03 4.00 16.17
N ALA A 42 -7.08 2.99 17.04
CA ALA A 42 -7.59 3.12 18.41
C ALA A 42 -6.82 4.16 19.22
N HIS A 43 -5.50 4.24 19.03
CA HIS A 43 -4.63 5.22 19.68
C HIS A 43 -4.89 6.68 19.24
N LEU A 44 -5.62 6.91 18.15
CA LEU A 44 -6.04 8.23 17.66
C LEU A 44 -7.41 8.65 18.21
N ALA A 45 -8.13 7.73 18.86
CA ALA A 45 -9.45 8.01 19.41
C ALA A 45 -9.37 9.10 20.50
N GLY A 46 -10.36 10.00 20.48
CA GLY A 46 -10.42 11.13 21.45
C GLY A 46 -9.57 12.36 21.07
N ARG A 47 -8.75 12.30 20.01
CA ARG A 47 -8.10 13.50 19.48
C ARG A 47 -9.15 14.40 18.82
N GLY A 48 -9.14 15.70 19.13
CA GLY A 48 -10.09 16.67 18.56
C GLY A 48 -9.86 16.97 17.06
N ASP A 49 -8.69 16.59 16.54
CA ASP A 49 -8.27 16.75 15.14
C ASP A 49 -8.43 15.47 14.30
N PHE A 50 -8.95 14.37 14.88
CA PHE A 50 -9.19 13.08 14.23
C PHE A 50 -10.66 12.69 14.26
N GLN A 51 -11.16 12.21 13.11
CA GLN A 51 -12.49 11.62 12.98
C GLN A 51 -12.43 10.31 12.21
N PHE A 52 -13.07 9.26 12.70
CA PHE A 52 -13.31 8.03 11.95
C PHE A 52 -14.74 7.99 11.44
N ILE A 53 -14.92 7.62 10.17
CA ILE A 53 -16.23 7.41 9.53
C ILE A 53 -16.25 6.02 8.91
N MET A 54 -17.14 5.15 9.40
CA MET A 54 -17.39 3.85 8.78
C MET A 54 -18.25 4.04 7.53
N HIS A 55 -17.66 3.84 6.34
CA HIS A 55 -18.33 4.06 5.08
C HIS A 55 -17.66 3.32 3.92
N ASP A 56 -18.46 2.83 2.96
CA ASP A 56 -17.96 2.21 1.73
C ASP A 56 -17.68 3.29 0.67
N VAL A 57 -16.47 3.34 0.15
CA VAL A 57 -16.07 4.34 -0.86
C VAL A 57 -16.77 4.17 -2.21
N THR A 58 -17.42 3.02 -2.46
CA THR A 58 -18.20 2.78 -3.67
C THR A 58 -19.55 3.49 -3.63
N GLU A 59 -19.99 3.91 -2.45
CA GLU A 59 -21.18 4.70 -2.23
C GLU A 59 -20.87 6.21 -2.32
N TYR A 60 -21.92 7.04 -2.30
CA TYR A 60 -21.76 8.50 -2.36
C TYR A 60 -21.09 9.02 -1.08
N ILE A 61 -19.95 9.68 -1.21
CA ILE A 61 -19.20 10.24 -0.07
C ILE A 61 -19.68 11.68 0.16
N PHE A 62 -20.38 11.90 1.27
CA PHE A 62 -20.81 13.24 1.69
C PHE A 62 -20.04 13.67 2.94
N LEU A 63 -19.32 14.78 2.85
CA LEU A 63 -18.60 15.39 3.97
C LEU A 63 -18.95 16.87 4.08
N GLN A 64 -19.35 17.29 5.27
CA GLN A 64 -19.61 18.70 5.53
C GLN A 64 -18.31 19.51 5.65
N GLY A 65 -18.38 20.75 5.20
CA GLY A 65 -17.27 21.70 5.29
C GLY A 65 -16.18 21.47 4.24
N ARG A 66 -15.08 22.17 4.46
CA ARG A 66 -13.92 22.16 3.56
C ARG A 66 -13.14 20.83 3.70
N ILE A 67 -12.67 20.31 2.58
CA ILE A 67 -11.64 19.29 2.48
C ILE A 67 -10.54 19.89 1.60
N ASP A 68 -9.31 19.85 2.08
CA ASP A 68 -8.17 20.42 1.36
C ASP A 68 -7.46 19.38 0.49
N PHE A 69 -7.45 18.12 0.94
CA PHE A 69 -6.78 17.02 0.23
C PHE A 69 -7.43 15.67 0.53
N VAL A 70 -7.36 14.75 -0.45
CA VAL A 70 -7.85 13.37 -0.34
C VAL A 70 -6.71 12.41 -0.62
N PHE A 71 -6.41 11.53 0.32
CA PHE A 71 -5.61 10.33 0.06
C PHE A 71 -6.55 9.15 -0.19
N HIS A 72 -6.57 8.65 -1.42
CA HIS A 72 -7.42 7.51 -1.78
C HIS A 72 -6.63 6.22 -1.74
N LEU A 73 -6.64 5.54 -0.54
CA LEU A 73 -5.92 4.30 -0.28
C LEU A 73 -6.86 3.08 -0.20
N ALA A 74 -8.17 3.29 -0.12
CA ALA A 74 -9.13 2.19 0.04
C ALA A 74 -9.03 1.19 -1.12
N SER A 75 -8.66 -0.04 -0.81
CA SER A 75 -8.67 -1.20 -1.72
C SER A 75 -8.28 -2.46 -0.94
N PRO A 76 -8.90 -3.63 -1.18
CA PRO A 76 -8.28 -4.91 -0.87
C PRO A 76 -6.98 -5.03 -1.65
N ALA A 77 -5.82 -5.09 -0.98
CA ALA A 77 -4.51 -4.90 -1.62
C ALA A 77 -3.57 -6.10 -1.46
N SER A 78 -3.95 -7.11 -0.68
CA SER A 78 -3.18 -8.34 -0.57
C SER A 78 -3.74 -9.43 -1.50
N PRO A 79 -2.90 -10.39 -1.95
CA PRO A 79 -3.38 -11.51 -2.77
C PRO A 79 -4.52 -12.29 -2.11
N ALA A 80 -4.45 -12.53 -0.80
CA ALA A 80 -5.52 -13.20 -0.06
C ALA A 80 -6.84 -12.41 -0.13
N ASP A 81 -6.77 -11.09 -0.02
CA ASP A 81 -7.96 -10.23 0.02
C ASP A 81 -8.60 -10.04 -1.35
N TYR A 82 -7.84 -9.65 -2.37
CA TYR A 82 -8.46 -9.40 -3.68
C TYR A 82 -8.93 -10.68 -4.37
N LEU A 83 -8.38 -11.84 -4.01
CA LEU A 83 -8.91 -13.15 -4.46
C LEU A 83 -10.16 -13.57 -3.68
N ALA A 84 -10.28 -13.20 -2.40
CA ALA A 84 -11.49 -13.42 -1.60
C ALA A 84 -12.62 -12.44 -1.97
N TYR A 85 -12.28 -11.21 -2.35
CA TYR A 85 -13.23 -10.13 -2.65
C TYR A 85 -13.02 -9.56 -4.09
N PRO A 86 -13.03 -10.38 -5.15
CA PRO A 86 -12.65 -9.93 -6.49
C PRO A 86 -13.58 -8.85 -7.05
N ILE A 87 -14.89 -9.00 -6.87
CA ILE A 87 -15.87 -8.03 -7.37
C ILE A 87 -15.79 -6.70 -6.58
N GLN A 88 -15.61 -6.77 -5.26
CA GLN A 88 -15.42 -5.58 -4.42
C GLN A 88 -14.14 -4.83 -4.80
N THR A 89 -13.06 -5.56 -5.10
CA THR A 89 -11.79 -4.98 -5.56
C THR A 89 -11.97 -4.18 -6.85
N LEU A 90 -12.65 -4.77 -7.85
CA LEU A 90 -12.96 -4.07 -9.10
C LEU A 90 -13.88 -2.87 -8.88
N LYS A 91 -14.93 -3.00 -8.04
CA LYS A 91 -15.83 -1.88 -7.70
C LYS A 91 -15.08 -0.73 -7.03
N VAL A 92 -14.19 -1.01 -6.10
CA VAL A 92 -13.39 0.04 -5.44
C VAL A 92 -12.48 0.74 -6.44
N GLY A 93 -11.78 -0.01 -7.31
CA GLY A 93 -10.95 0.57 -8.36
C GLY A 93 -11.73 1.50 -9.31
N ALA A 94 -12.96 1.13 -9.64
CA ALA A 94 -13.82 1.89 -10.56
C ALA A 94 -14.69 2.91 -9.81
N LEU A 95 -15.71 2.46 -9.08
CA LEU A 95 -16.70 3.32 -8.43
C LEU A 95 -16.07 4.10 -7.27
N GLY A 96 -15.23 3.46 -6.45
CA GLY A 96 -14.56 4.12 -5.32
C GLY A 96 -13.68 5.27 -5.79
N THR A 97 -12.85 5.03 -6.81
CA THR A 97 -12.01 6.08 -7.40
C THR A 97 -12.84 7.18 -8.02
N HIS A 98 -13.94 6.85 -8.74
CA HIS A 98 -14.85 7.84 -9.29
C HIS A 98 -15.49 8.72 -8.20
N LYS A 99 -15.95 8.13 -7.09
CA LYS A 99 -16.54 8.88 -5.96
C LYS A 99 -15.51 9.77 -5.26
N ALA A 100 -14.30 9.26 -5.03
CA ALA A 100 -13.23 10.05 -4.42
C ALA A 100 -12.81 11.24 -5.28
N LEU A 101 -12.68 11.05 -6.60
CA LEU A 101 -12.43 12.13 -7.58
C LEU A 101 -13.60 13.13 -7.66
N GLY A 102 -14.84 12.64 -7.61
CA GLY A 102 -16.03 13.48 -7.56
C GLY A 102 -16.05 14.37 -6.33
N LEU A 103 -15.71 13.83 -5.15
CA LEU A 103 -15.57 14.60 -3.92
C LEU A 103 -14.44 15.64 -4.03
N ALA A 104 -13.26 15.23 -4.51
CA ALA A 104 -12.13 16.14 -4.68
C ALA A 104 -12.50 17.33 -5.57
N ARG A 105 -13.19 17.07 -6.69
CA ARG A 105 -13.72 18.11 -7.59
C ARG A 105 -14.73 19.02 -6.88
N GLU A 106 -15.73 18.45 -6.17
CA GLU A 106 -16.76 19.21 -5.44
C GLU A 106 -16.15 20.15 -4.40
N LYS A 107 -15.12 19.66 -3.68
CA LYS A 107 -14.46 20.42 -2.60
C LYS A 107 -13.31 21.31 -3.10
N ASN A 108 -13.02 21.31 -4.39
CA ASN A 108 -11.81 21.93 -4.96
C ASN A 108 -10.52 21.49 -4.21
N ALA A 109 -10.47 20.21 -3.89
CA ALA A 109 -9.39 19.56 -3.13
C ALA A 109 -8.39 18.87 -4.06
N GLY A 110 -7.12 18.80 -3.64
CA GLY A 110 -6.16 17.89 -4.26
C GLY A 110 -6.48 16.43 -3.92
N ILE A 111 -6.06 15.49 -4.76
CA ILE A 111 -6.20 14.06 -4.51
C ILE A 111 -4.96 13.28 -4.90
N LEU A 112 -4.55 12.32 -4.04
CA LEU A 112 -3.54 11.34 -4.33
C LEU A 112 -4.17 9.95 -4.39
N LEU A 113 -4.01 9.26 -5.53
CA LEU A 113 -4.35 7.86 -5.70
C LEU A 113 -3.18 6.98 -5.23
N ALA A 114 -3.42 6.11 -4.27
CA ALA A 114 -2.51 5.00 -3.98
C ALA A 114 -2.66 3.92 -5.05
N SER A 115 -1.82 4.02 -6.08
CA SER A 115 -1.59 2.96 -7.07
C SER A 115 -0.57 1.97 -6.54
N THR A 116 -0.05 1.10 -7.38
CA THR A 116 0.75 -0.05 -6.98
C THR A 116 1.77 -0.42 -8.04
N SER A 117 2.84 -1.10 -7.63
CA SER A 117 3.76 -1.78 -8.57
C SER A 117 3.10 -2.88 -9.39
N GLU A 118 1.91 -3.35 -9.00
CA GLU A 118 1.16 -4.38 -9.74
C GLU A 118 0.70 -3.90 -11.13
N VAL A 119 0.60 -2.57 -11.36
CA VAL A 119 0.33 -2.00 -12.70
C VAL A 119 1.39 -2.38 -13.74
N TYR A 120 2.57 -2.81 -13.30
CA TYR A 120 3.65 -3.29 -14.15
C TYR A 120 3.53 -4.78 -14.51
N GLY A 121 2.70 -5.56 -13.80
CA GLY A 121 2.50 -7.00 -14.02
C GLY A 121 3.76 -7.83 -13.75
N ASP A 122 4.03 -8.82 -14.63
CA ASP A 122 5.32 -9.54 -14.70
C ASP A 122 6.25 -8.75 -15.65
N PRO A 123 7.11 -7.87 -15.12
CA PRO A 123 7.74 -6.84 -15.90
C PRO A 123 8.86 -7.36 -16.80
N LEU A 124 8.91 -6.86 -18.04
CA LEU A 124 9.99 -7.10 -18.99
C LEU A 124 11.13 -6.08 -18.89
N VAL A 125 10.96 -5.04 -18.04
CA VAL A 125 11.95 -3.97 -17.79
C VAL A 125 12.33 -3.99 -16.32
N HIS A 126 13.64 -3.92 -16.04
CA HIS A 126 14.17 -3.99 -14.68
C HIS A 126 15.36 -3.03 -14.49
N PRO A 127 15.38 -2.16 -13.46
CA PRO A 127 14.25 -1.81 -12.57
C PRO A 127 13.09 -1.17 -13.35
N GLN A 128 11.87 -1.12 -12.75
CA GLN A 128 10.67 -0.60 -13.38
C GLN A 128 10.63 0.94 -13.26
N PRO A 129 10.80 1.70 -14.37
CA PRO A 129 10.56 3.15 -14.39
C PRO A 129 9.07 3.46 -14.60
N GLU A 130 8.63 4.66 -14.25
CA GLU A 130 7.22 5.07 -14.40
C GLU A 130 6.77 5.18 -15.87
N SER A 131 7.69 5.29 -16.81
CA SER A 131 7.43 5.27 -18.26
C SER A 131 7.09 3.90 -18.81
N TYR A 132 7.33 2.83 -18.06
CA TYR A 132 7.01 1.47 -18.49
C TYR A 132 5.51 1.19 -18.29
N TRP A 133 4.83 0.77 -19.37
CA TRP A 133 3.37 0.57 -19.38
C TRP A 133 2.92 -0.75 -18.75
N GLY A 134 3.85 -1.66 -18.50
CA GLY A 134 3.57 -2.93 -17.84
C GLY A 134 3.30 -4.10 -18.81
N ASN A 135 3.26 -5.29 -18.21
CA ASN A 135 2.95 -6.57 -18.87
C ASN A 135 1.99 -7.34 -17.94
N VAL A 136 0.71 -6.96 -17.99
CA VAL A 136 -0.36 -7.50 -17.12
C VAL A 136 -1.17 -8.55 -17.87
N ASN A 137 -1.49 -9.67 -17.20
CA ASN A 137 -2.47 -10.64 -17.67
C ASN A 137 -3.88 -10.20 -17.22
N PRO A 138 -4.71 -9.58 -18.09
CA PRO A 138 -6.01 -9.01 -17.69
C PRO A 138 -7.06 -10.06 -17.33
N VAL A 139 -6.88 -11.31 -17.75
CA VAL A 139 -7.82 -12.42 -17.50
C VAL A 139 -7.30 -13.41 -16.44
N GLY A 140 -6.08 -13.18 -15.93
CA GLY A 140 -5.50 -13.99 -14.86
C GLY A 140 -6.13 -13.67 -13.49
N PRO A 141 -5.90 -14.52 -12.48
CA PRO A 141 -6.48 -14.33 -11.15
C PRO A 141 -6.06 -13.02 -10.47
N ARG A 142 -4.85 -12.49 -10.79
CA ARG A 142 -4.36 -11.21 -10.28
C ARG A 142 -4.95 -10.01 -11.03
N GLY A 143 -5.48 -10.21 -12.24
CA GLY A 143 -6.04 -9.16 -13.09
C GLY A 143 -7.12 -8.33 -12.39
N VAL A 144 -7.85 -8.89 -11.42
CA VAL A 144 -8.87 -8.15 -10.64
C VAL A 144 -8.28 -6.96 -9.87
N TYR A 145 -7.06 -7.09 -9.36
CA TYR A 145 -6.38 -5.99 -8.65
C TYR A 145 -5.56 -5.13 -9.61
N ASP A 146 -4.80 -5.78 -10.49
CA ASP A 146 -3.91 -5.11 -11.42
C ASP A 146 -4.70 -4.17 -12.35
N GLU A 147 -5.76 -4.65 -12.97
CA GLU A 147 -6.63 -3.85 -13.85
C GLU A 147 -7.48 -2.83 -13.08
N ALA A 148 -7.93 -3.14 -11.85
CA ALA A 148 -8.61 -2.16 -11.01
C ALA A 148 -7.72 -0.92 -10.77
N LYS A 149 -6.42 -1.11 -10.51
CA LYS A 149 -5.47 -0.02 -10.29
C LYS A 149 -5.08 0.69 -11.60
N ARG A 150 -4.89 -0.03 -12.70
CA ARG A 150 -4.64 0.56 -14.03
C ARG A 150 -5.83 1.41 -14.49
N PHE A 151 -7.06 0.93 -14.30
CA PHE A 151 -8.28 1.69 -14.55
C PHE A 151 -8.37 2.95 -13.67
N ALA A 152 -8.02 2.83 -12.38
CA ALA A 152 -8.02 3.97 -11.47
C ALA A 152 -7.02 5.06 -11.91
N GLU A 153 -5.80 4.70 -12.34
CA GLU A 153 -4.85 5.67 -12.91
C GLU A 153 -5.42 6.37 -14.15
N ALA A 154 -6.02 5.61 -15.07
CA ALA A 154 -6.65 6.18 -16.27
C ALA A 154 -7.78 7.15 -15.92
N MET A 155 -8.60 6.84 -14.91
CA MET A 155 -9.68 7.71 -14.42
C MET A 155 -9.13 8.98 -13.78
N VAL A 156 -8.04 8.92 -13.01
CA VAL A 156 -7.35 10.08 -12.44
C VAL A 156 -6.93 11.06 -13.54
N PHE A 157 -6.26 10.56 -14.58
CA PHE A 157 -5.86 11.39 -15.72
C PHE A 157 -7.04 11.95 -16.52
N ALA A 158 -8.14 11.20 -16.64
CA ALA A 158 -9.35 11.70 -17.28
C ALA A 158 -9.95 12.88 -16.49
N TYR A 159 -10.04 12.78 -15.18
CA TYR A 159 -10.53 13.88 -14.31
C TYR A 159 -9.59 15.10 -14.36
N GLN A 160 -8.28 14.88 -14.34
CA GLN A 160 -7.29 15.94 -14.49
C GLN A 160 -7.50 16.73 -15.80
N ARG A 161 -7.55 16.02 -16.93
CA ARG A 161 -7.68 16.64 -18.28
C ARG A 161 -9.04 17.31 -18.50
N THR A 162 -10.13 16.67 -18.02
CA THR A 162 -11.48 17.14 -18.31
C THR A 162 -11.96 18.20 -17.30
N HIS A 163 -11.54 18.10 -16.05
CA HIS A 163 -12.07 18.90 -14.96
C HIS A 163 -11.02 19.73 -14.22
N GLY A 164 -9.75 19.61 -14.58
CA GLY A 164 -8.65 20.34 -13.91
C GLY A 164 -8.44 19.94 -12.45
N VAL A 165 -8.86 18.73 -12.03
CA VAL A 165 -8.65 18.26 -10.65
C VAL A 165 -7.16 18.14 -10.40
N ASP A 166 -6.71 18.65 -9.26
CA ASP A 166 -5.31 18.59 -8.84
C ASP A 166 -4.98 17.19 -8.31
N THR A 167 -4.34 16.36 -9.16
CA THR A 167 -4.17 14.92 -8.92
C THR A 167 -2.72 14.52 -8.71
N ARG A 168 -2.51 13.43 -7.96
CA ARG A 168 -1.22 12.74 -7.74
C ARG A 168 -1.42 11.23 -7.86
N ILE A 169 -0.40 10.50 -8.31
CA ILE A 169 -0.41 9.03 -8.35
C ILE A 169 0.88 8.52 -7.72
N ALA A 170 0.74 7.73 -6.64
CA ALA A 170 1.85 6.99 -6.04
C ALA A 170 1.77 5.52 -6.44
N ARG A 171 2.74 5.00 -7.19
CA ARG A 171 2.90 3.56 -7.44
C ARG A 171 3.70 2.96 -6.29
N ILE A 172 2.98 2.44 -5.29
CA ILE A 172 3.57 1.91 -4.07
C ILE A 172 4.10 0.50 -4.34
N PHE A 173 5.36 0.27 -3.99
CA PHE A 173 5.99 -1.04 -4.00
C PHE A 173 5.81 -1.73 -2.64
N ASN A 174 6.30 -2.98 -2.51
CA ASN A 174 6.08 -3.78 -1.30
C ASN A 174 6.48 -2.99 -0.04
N THR A 175 5.49 -2.65 0.75
CA THR A 175 5.64 -1.95 2.02
C THR A 175 5.40 -2.92 3.17
N TYR A 176 6.18 -2.81 4.25
CA TYR A 176 6.03 -3.62 5.45
C TYR A 176 6.13 -2.77 6.72
N GLY A 177 5.60 -3.28 7.83
CA GLY A 177 5.65 -2.62 9.12
C GLY A 177 4.61 -3.14 10.11
N PRO A 178 4.53 -2.57 11.31
CA PRO A 178 3.45 -2.82 12.26
C PRO A 178 2.07 -2.55 11.64
N ARG A 179 1.00 -3.09 12.23
CA ARG A 179 -0.41 -2.98 11.77
C ARG A 179 -0.72 -3.69 10.45
N MET A 180 0.23 -4.47 9.88
CA MET A 180 -0.12 -5.46 8.86
C MET A 180 -0.89 -6.61 9.51
N ARG A 181 -1.84 -7.20 8.79
CA ARG A 181 -2.55 -8.38 9.29
C ARG A 181 -1.66 -9.62 9.20
N ALA A 182 -1.71 -10.47 10.23
CA ALA A 182 -0.92 -11.70 10.30
C ALA A 182 -1.23 -12.69 9.15
N ASN A 183 -2.48 -12.67 8.68
CA ASN A 183 -3.02 -13.59 7.67
C ASN A 183 -3.30 -12.91 6.31
N ASP A 184 -2.63 -11.82 5.98
CA ASP A 184 -2.86 -11.12 4.70
C ASP A 184 -2.21 -11.82 3.49
N GLY A 185 -1.47 -12.89 3.70
CA GLY A 185 -0.86 -13.72 2.65
C GLY A 185 0.42 -13.15 2.04
N ARG A 186 0.88 -11.97 2.44
CA ARG A 186 2.16 -11.41 1.98
C ARG A 186 3.33 -12.03 2.75
N VAL A 187 4.50 -12.05 2.10
CA VAL A 187 5.67 -12.78 2.59
C VAL A 187 6.18 -12.29 3.96
N VAL A 188 6.15 -10.97 4.23
CA VAL A 188 6.70 -10.42 5.49
C VAL A 188 5.91 -10.89 6.70
N PRO A 189 4.57 -10.68 6.80
CA PRO A 189 3.80 -11.20 7.94
C PRO A 189 3.81 -12.72 7.99
N ALA A 190 3.74 -13.42 6.84
CA ALA A 190 3.75 -14.89 6.81
C ALA A 190 5.04 -15.44 7.45
N PHE A 191 6.22 -14.99 7.00
CA PHE A 191 7.49 -15.47 7.52
C PHE A 191 7.69 -15.13 9.00
N ILE A 192 7.33 -13.91 9.41
CA ILE A 192 7.46 -13.51 10.83
C ILE A 192 6.56 -14.39 11.71
N CYS A 193 5.29 -14.59 11.33
CA CYS A 193 4.35 -15.40 12.11
C CYS A 193 4.79 -16.87 12.17
N GLN A 194 5.25 -17.45 11.05
CA GLN A 194 5.77 -18.82 11.01
C GLN A 194 7.01 -18.95 11.90
N ALA A 195 7.98 -18.04 11.78
CA ALA A 195 9.19 -18.07 12.61
C ALA A 195 8.87 -17.96 14.12
N LEU A 196 7.95 -17.05 14.51
CA LEU A 196 7.53 -16.88 15.90
C LEU A 196 6.84 -18.10 16.47
N LYS A 197 6.20 -18.92 15.62
CA LYS A 197 5.55 -20.19 16.02
C LYS A 197 6.50 -21.39 15.97
N GLY A 198 7.74 -21.22 15.51
CA GLY A 198 8.69 -22.32 15.29
C GLY A 198 8.36 -23.20 14.09
N GLU A 199 7.50 -22.73 13.18
CA GLU A 199 7.09 -23.42 11.96
C GLU A 199 8.12 -23.21 10.85
N ASP A 200 8.10 -24.10 9.82
CA ASP A 200 8.87 -23.90 8.59
C ASP A 200 8.39 -22.69 7.81
N LEU A 201 9.32 -21.86 7.32
CA LEU A 201 9.00 -20.75 6.45
C LEU A 201 8.62 -21.24 5.05
N THR A 202 7.42 -20.89 4.59
CA THR A 202 6.87 -21.34 3.31
C THR A 202 7.35 -20.46 2.17
N VAL A 203 8.29 -20.95 1.37
CA VAL A 203 8.80 -20.31 0.16
C VAL A 203 8.07 -20.90 -1.05
N PHE A 204 7.51 -20.04 -1.90
CA PHE A 204 6.91 -20.45 -3.15
C PHE A 204 7.94 -20.49 -4.28
N GLY A 205 7.84 -21.46 -5.21
CA GLY A 205 8.84 -21.71 -6.24
C GLY A 205 10.16 -22.18 -5.62
N ASP A 206 11.28 -21.85 -6.26
CA ASP A 206 12.65 -22.16 -5.80
C ASP A 206 13.22 -21.05 -4.88
N GLY A 207 12.47 -19.97 -4.67
CA GLY A 207 12.87 -18.84 -3.83
C GLY A 207 13.90 -17.90 -4.45
N THR A 208 14.23 -18.06 -5.75
CA THR A 208 15.14 -17.17 -6.48
C THR A 208 14.45 -15.87 -6.94
N GLN A 209 13.12 -15.84 -6.95
CA GLN A 209 12.37 -14.62 -7.23
C GLN A 209 12.77 -13.50 -6.26
N THR A 210 12.87 -12.29 -6.78
CA THR A 210 13.36 -11.16 -6.02
C THR A 210 12.26 -10.17 -5.64
N ARG A 211 12.41 -9.55 -4.48
CA ARG A 211 11.55 -8.47 -3.99
C ARG A 211 12.40 -7.41 -3.31
N SER A 212 11.86 -6.21 -3.27
CA SER A 212 12.38 -5.12 -2.45
C SER A 212 11.33 -4.70 -1.42
N PHE A 213 11.76 -4.35 -0.22
CA PHE A 213 10.86 -4.06 0.90
C PHE A 213 11.11 -2.66 1.43
N CYS A 214 10.08 -1.82 1.44
CA CYS A 214 10.12 -0.46 1.96
C CYS A 214 9.44 -0.44 3.33
N TYR A 215 10.09 0.16 4.33
CA TYR A 215 9.46 0.31 5.63
C TYR A 215 8.35 1.37 5.58
N VAL A 216 7.28 1.16 6.34
CA VAL A 216 6.05 1.95 6.23
C VAL A 216 6.24 3.44 6.47
N SER A 217 7.17 3.84 7.38
CA SER A 217 7.44 5.28 7.60
C SER A 217 8.05 5.96 6.38
N ASP A 218 8.91 5.25 5.63
CA ASP A 218 9.46 5.78 4.38
C ASP A 218 8.38 5.91 3.32
N THR A 219 7.52 4.90 3.18
CA THR A 219 6.36 4.97 2.27
C THR A 219 5.46 6.17 2.61
N VAL A 220 5.08 6.33 3.88
CA VAL A 220 4.25 7.45 4.35
C VAL A 220 4.92 8.80 4.08
N THR A 221 6.23 8.92 4.34
CA THR A 221 6.99 10.12 4.03
C THR A 221 6.97 10.44 2.54
N GLY A 222 7.12 9.42 1.69
CA GLY A 222 7.03 9.57 0.23
C GLY A 222 5.65 10.05 -0.23
N LEU A 223 4.56 9.51 0.34
CA LEU A 223 3.19 9.95 0.04
C LEU A 223 2.95 11.40 0.43
N ILE A 224 3.43 11.82 1.60
CA ILE A 224 3.27 13.21 2.07
C ILE A 224 4.08 14.17 1.19
N LYS A 225 5.33 13.84 0.87
CA LYS A 225 6.15 14.66 -0.03
C LYS A 225 5.52 14.77 -1.43
N LEU A 226 4.90 13.70 -1.93
CA LEU A 226 4.19 13.74 -3.21
C LEU A 226 2.94 14.64 -3.14
N MET A 227 2.18 14.60 -2.03
CA MET A 227 1.10 15.56 -1.77
C MET A 227 1.61 17.01 -1.87
N GLU A 228 2.73 17.30 -1.21
CA GLU A 228 3.29 18.64 -1.10
C GLU A 228 3.96 19.15 -2.39
N SER A 229 4.41 18.25 -3.27
CA SER A 229 5.22 18.60 -4.46
C SER A 229 4.44 19.28 -5.59
N GLY A 230 3.13 19.10 -5.66
CA GLY A 230 2.34 19.54 -6.82
C GLY A 230 2.57 18.72 -8.09
N PHE A 231 3.38 17.68 -8.07
CA PHE A 231 3.71 16.88 -9.25
C PHE A 231 2.59 15.90 -9.61
N GLN A 232 2.13 15.91 -10.85
CA GLN A 232 0.89 15.25 -11.28
C GLN A 232 1.09 13.96 -12.08
N GLU A 233 2.33 13.63 -12.45
CA GLU A 233 2.64 12.35 -13.09
C GLU A 233 2.87 11.25 -12.04
N PRO A 234 2.76 9.96 -12.40
CA PRO A 234 3.01 8.86 -11.47
C PRO A 234 4.44 8.90 -10.89
N VAL A 235 4.55 8.54 -9.60
CA VAL A 235 5.84 8.42 -8.91
C VAL A 235 5.92 7.06 -8.20
N ASN A 236 7.00 6.33 -8.44
CA ASN A 236 7.32 5.10 -7.71
C ASN A 236 7.75 5.42 -6.29
N ILE A 237 7.07 4.82 -5.31
CA ILE A 237 7.43 4.89 -3.89
C ILE A 237 7.78 3.48 -3.43
N GLY A 238 9.05 3.25 -3.15
CA GLY A 238 9.55 1.94 -2.74
C GLY A 238 11.07 1.92 -2.52
N ASN A 239 11.57 0.80 -2.02
CA ASN A 239 12.99 0.63 -1.76
C ASN A 239 13.66 -0.05 -2.98
N PRO A 240 14.75 0.49 -3.54
CA PRO A 240 15.45 -0.10 -4.67
C PRO A 240 16.38 -1.28 -4.28
N HIS A 241 16.56 -1.57 -2.99
CA HIS A 241 17.37 -2.70 -2.54
C HIS A 241 16.60 -4.01 -2.67
N GLU A 242 17.06 -4.85 -3.58
CA GLU A 242 16.44 -6.12 -3.97
C GLU A 242 17.12 -7.30 -3.30
N MET A 243 16.33 -8.30 -2.92
CA MET A 243 16.85 -9.56 -2.38
C MET A 243 15.96 -10.74 -2.80
N THR A 244 16.56 -11.95 -2.81
CA THR A 244 15.81 -13.18 -3.08
C THR A 244 14.92 -13.54 -1.89
N ILE A 245 13.80 -14.23 -2.16
CA ILE A 245 12.89 -14.68 -1.09
C ILE A 245 13.57 -15.64 -0.12
N VAL A 246 14.47 -16.51 -0.61
CA VAL A 246 15.27 -17.39 0.27
C VAL A 246 16.21 -16.58 1.17
N SER A 247 16.87 -15.54 0.64
CA SER A 247 17.71 -14.66 1.45
C SER A 247 16.90 -13.92 2.50
N PHE A 248 15.69 -13.44 2.13
CA PHE A 248 14.78 -12.79 3.07
C PHE A 248 14.30 -13.75 4.18
N ALA A 249 13.99 -15.01 3.85
CA ALA A 249 13.63 -16.03 4.85
C ALA A 249 14.72 -16.18 5.92
N LYS A 250 16.00 -16.27 5.49
CA LYS A 250 17.15 -16.37 6.41
C LYS A 250 17.28 -15.11 7.31
N VAL A 251 17.07 -13.92 6.75
CA VAL A 251 17.07 -12.66 7.52
C VAL A 251 15.99 -12.69 8.59
N ILE A 252 14.78 -13.14 8.27
CA ILE A 252 13.68 -13.26 9.25
C ILE A 252 14.02 -14.29 10.34
N GLN A 253 14.50 -15.47 9.99
CA GLN A 253 14.93 -16.49 10.98
C GLN A 253 15.96 -15.92 11.95
N GLN A 254 16.95 -15.22 11.43
CA GLN A 254 17.98 -14.59 12.26
C GLN A 254 17.40 -13.47 13.14
N ALA A 255 16.54 -12.62 12.60
CA ALA A 255 15.96 -11.48 13.33
C ALA A 255 14.97 -11.92 14.43
N VAL A 256 14.23 -13.00 14.21
CA VAL A 256 13.31 -13.58 15.21
C VAL A 256 14.08 -14.38 16.27
N GLY A 257 15.23 -14.94 15.91
CA GLY A 257 16.03 -15.84 16.76
C GLY A 257 15.40 -17.22 16.96
N ALA A 258 14.43 -17.58 16.10
CA ALA A 258 13.71 -18.85 16.11
C ALA A 258 13.16 -19.13 14.69
N GLY A 259 12.59 -20.31 14.51
CA GLY A 259 11.97 -20.75 13.27
C GLY A 259 12.35 -22.20 12.96
N GLY A 260 11.51 -22.85 12.16
CA GLY A 260 11.78 -24.16 11.57
C GLY A 260 12.75 -24.06 10.38
N GLY A 261 12.66 -25.02 9.46
CA GLY A 261 13.37 -25.02 8.20
C GLY A 261 12.74 -24.07 7.17
N ILE A 262 13.12 -24.27 5.92
CA ILE A 262 12.46 -23.66 4.75
C ILE A 262 11.75 -24.78 3.99
N ARG A 263 10.44 -24.60 3.78
CA ARG A 263 9.62 -25.51 2.97
C ARG A 263 9.25 -24.85 1.65
N PHE A 264 9.50 -25.55 0.55
CA PHE A 264 9.18 -25.07 -0.79
C PHE A 264 7.80 -25.57 -1.24
N ASN A 265 6.98 -24.66 -1.76
CA ASN A 265 5.66 -24.93 -2.33
C ASN A 265 5.61 -24.50 -3.81
N PRO A 266 4.69 -25.05 -4.62
CA PRO A 266 4.53 -24.59 -6.01
C PRO A 266 4.28 -23.09 -6.10
N LEU A 267 4.87 -22.44 -7.12
CA LEU A 267 4.69 -21.01 -7.38
C LEU A 267 3.23 -20.73 -7.77
N PRO A 268 2.57 -19.71 -7.19
CA PRO A 268 1.25 -19.28 -7.62
C PRO A 268 1.25 -18.80 -9.09
N LEU A 269 0.11 -18.96 -9.77
CA LEU A 269 -0.07 -18.48 -11.13
C LEU A 269 0.09 -16.94 -11.18
N ASP A 270 0.77 -16.45 -12.22
CA ASP A 270 1.01 -15.03 -12.49
C ASP A 270 1.79 -14.29 -11.37
N ASP A 271 2.52 -15.00 -10.48
CA ASP A 271 3.36 -14.32 -9.50
C ASP A 271 4.60 -13.71 -10.19
N PRO A 272 4.82 -12.38 -10.10
CA PRO A 272 5.94 -11.74 -10.78
C PRO A 272 7.29 -12.29 -10.33
N LYS A 273 8.21 -12.49 -11.28
CA LYS A 273 9.55 -13.04 -10.98
C LYS A 273 10.46 -12.00 -10.33
N ILE A 274 10.39 -10.75 -10.79
CA ILE A 274 11.25 -9.65 -10.35
C ILE A 274 10.39 -8.42 -10.08
N ARG A 275 10.73 -7.67 -9.01
CA ARG A 275 10.04 -6.41 -8.71
C ARG A 275 10.95 -5.45 -7.95
N LYS A 276 11.39 -4.40 -8.66
CA LYS A 276 12.30 -3.38 -8.13
C LYS A 276 11.96 -2.00 -8.70
N PRO A 277 11.67 -1.00 -7.86
CA PRO A 277 11.40 0.35 -8.37
C PRO A 277 12.65 1.02 -8.93
N ASP A 278 12.51 1.71 -10.06
CA ASP A 278 13.34 2.87 -10.32
C ASP A 278 12.76 4.05 -9.54
N ILE A 279 13.53 4.64 -8.64
CA ILE A 279 13.12 5.77 -7.79
C ILE A 279 13.79 7.09 -8.20
N SER A 280 14.36 7.15 -9.39
CA SER A 280 15.05 8.35 -9.89
C SER A 280 14.13 9.56 -9.89
N ARG A 281 12.87 9.39 -10.30
CA ARG A 281 11.85 10.45 -10.29
C ARG A 281 11.53 10.90 -8.84
N ALA A 282 11.35 9.98 -7.91
CA ALA A 282 11.12 10.32 -6.49
C ALA A 282 12.29 11.13 -5.90
N ARG A 283 13.53 10.75 -6.22
CA ARG A 283 14.72 11.50 -5.80
C ARG A 283 14.76 12.90 -6.39
N GLN A 284 14.52 13.04 -7.70
CA GLN A 284 14.62 14.33 -8.41
C GLN A 284 13.50 15.30 -8.04
N ILE A 285 12.26 14.82 -7.98
CA ILE A 285 11.07 15.65 -7.79
C ILE A 285 10.74 15.87 -6.31
N LEU A 286 10.88 14.82 -5.48
CA LEU A 286 10.47 14.86 -4.08
C LEU A 286 11.64 15.05 -3.12
N GLY A 287 12.90 14.93 -3.58
CA GLY A 287 14.05 14.79 -2.67
C GLY A 287 13.82 13.64 -1.69
N TRP A 288 13.24 12.52 -2.18
CA TRP A 288 12.88 11.38 -1.34
C TRP A 288 13.60 10.11 -1.78
N GLU A 289 14.08 9.40 -0.80
CA GLU A 289 14.53 8.01 -0.89
C GLU A 289 14.25 7.30 0.45
N PRO A 290 14.13 5.97 0.48
CA PRO A 290 13.97 5.23 1.72
C PRO A 290 15.25 5.31 2.54
N VAL A 291 15.09 5.56 3.85
CA VAL A 291 16.23 5.71 4.79
C VAL A 291 16.27 4.62 5.85
N VAL A 292 15.14 3.94 6.10
CA VAL A 292 15.07 2.88 7.10
C VAL A 292 15.62 1.58 6.51
N THR A 293 16.65 1.04 7.15
CA THR A 293 17.21 -0.27 6.75
C THR A 293 16.24 -1.40 7.06
N LEU A 294 16.39 -2.53 6.36
CA LEU A 294 15.55 -3.71 6.61
C LEU A 294 15.64 -4.17 8.08
N GLU A 295 16.83 -4.17 8.64
CA GLU A 295 17.06 -4.58 10.03
C GLU A 295 16.35 -3.66 11.02
N GLU A 296 16.44 -2.33 10.84
CA GLU A 296 15.75 -1.36 11.68
C GLU A 296 14.24 -1.50 11.60
N GLY A 297 13.67 -1.64 10.41
CA GLY A 297 12.22 -1.78 10.22
C GLY A 297 11.67 -3.13 10.70
N LEU A 298 12.47 -4.20 10.66
CA LEU A 298 12.04 -5.50 11.17
C LEU A 298 11.88 -5.52 12.70
N LYS A 299 12.67 -4.77 13.46
CA LYS A 299 12.57 -4.75 14.93
C LYS A 299 11.16 -4.42 15.43
N PRO A 300 10.59 -3.24 15.10
CA PRO A 300 9.20 -2.92 15.52
C PRO A 300 8.16 -3.80 14.84
N THR A 301 8.42 -4.29 13.62
CA THR A 301 7.50 -5.18 12.92
C THR A 301 7.39 -6.54 13.63
N ILE A 302 8.51 -7.15 13.99
CA ILE A 302 8.54 -8.42 14.74
C ILE A 302 7.92 -8.23 16.14
N ALA A 303 8.21 -7.11 16.81
CA ALA A 303 7.61 -6.82 18.13
C ALA A 303 6.08 -6.78 18.04
N PHE A 304 5.53 -6.12 17.03
CA PHE A 304 4.08 -6.08 16.78
C PHE A 304 3.48 -7.47 16.55
N PHE A 305 4.09 -8.29 15.67
CA PHE A 305 3.57 -9.64 15.41
C PHE A 305 3.74 -10.60 16.59
N ARG A 306 4.76 -10.38 17.44
CA ARG A 306 4.95 -11.19 18.65
C ARG A 306 3.77 -11.05 19.63
N GLU A 307 3.19 -9.87 19.73
CA GLU A 307 1.97 -9.67 20.52
C GLU A 307 0.72 -10.24 19.81
N ALA A 308 0.61 -10.04 18.49
CA ALA A 308 -0.52 -10.53 17.70
C ALA A 308 -0.58 -12.08 17.61
N VAL A 309 0.52 -12.81 17.79
CA VAL A 309 0.56 -14.29 17.77
C VAL A 309 0.21 -14.88 19.13
N LYS A 310 0.33 -14.10 20.23
CA LYS A 310 -0.05 -14.53 21.58
C LYS A 310 -1.57 -14.42 21.85
N SER A 311 -2.24 -13.51 21.14
CA SER A 311 -3.68 -13.27 21.19
C SER A 311 -4.44 -14.24 20.29
#